data_94295344317ffcaaa8434d310ffb67c6
#
_entry.id   94295344317ffcaaa8434d310ffb67c6
#
_cell.length_a   1.000
_cell.length_b   1.000
_cell.length_c   1.000
_cell.angle_alpha   90.00
_cell.angle_beta   90.00
_cell.angle_gamma   90.00
#
_symmetry.space_group_name_H-M   'P 1'
#
loop_
_entity.id
_entity.type
_entity.pdbx_description
1 polymer ?
#
loop_
_entity_poly.entity_id
_entity_poly.type
_entity_poly.pdbx_seq_one_letter_code
_entity_poly.pdbx_strand_id
1 'polypeptide(L)'
;MDLSSAPLELLPLKGLRLGDQLLPLSASKEQAEALLGPAEEFQGDQWYYAESELRLDFDQSGRLEFIEFLGGLEGRLQPTVYALPAFQTGADELIEELTRHNDGPVDDSEQGYSYAFLNISVGVYRSILPQDVQELIAEMEENGIPTRGNPDVERDRRRAEHWETIGIGLPGYYP
;
A
#
# COMPACT_ATOMS: atom_id res chain seq x y z
N MET A 1 19.76 -0.27 -7.69
CA MET A 1 18.86 0.73 -8.30
C MET A 1 18.25 1.57 -7.18
N ASP A 2 18.26 2.88 -7.35
CA ASP A 2 17.55 3.76 -6.42
C ASP A 2 16.08 3.85 -6.83
N LEU A 3 15.22 3.16 -6.07
CA LEU A 3 13.79 3.10 -6.36
C LEU A 3 13.09 4.45 -6.19
N SER A 4 13.66 5.37 -5.40
CA SER A 4 13.07 6.68 -5.18
C SER A 4 13.27 7.65 -6.35
N SER A 5 14.17 7.32 -7.27
CA SER A 5 14.51 8.19 -8.40
C SER A 5 13.69 7.95 -9.68
N ALA A 6 12.92 6.86 -9.72
CA ALA A 6 12.12 6.48 -10.87
C ALA A 6 10.62 6.57 -10.55
N PRO A 7 9.77 6.92 -11.54
CA PRO A 7 8.34 6.79 -11.35
C PRO A 7 7.95 5.34 -11.07
N LEU A 8 7.13 5.12 -10.04
CA LEU A 8 6.64 3.80 -9.66
C LEU A 8 5.13 3.76 -9.91
N GLU A 9 4.70 2.79 -10.71
CA GLU A 9 3.27 2.62 -11.03
C GLU A 9 2.84 1.17 -10.80
N LEU A 10 1.86 1.00 -9.93
CA LEU A 10 1.20 -0.29 -9.77
C LEU A 10 0.18 -0.48 -10.89
N LEU A 11 0.33 -1.57 -11.62
CA LEU A 11 -0.58 -1.97 -12.68
C LEU A 11 -1.34 -3.20 -12.20
N PRO A 12 -2.57 -3.05 -11.67
CA PRO A 12 -3.33 -4.17 -11.14
C PRO A 12 -3.42 -5.32 -12.14
N LEU A 13 -3.23 -6.55 -11.65
CA LEU A 13 -3.18 -7.80 -12.42
C LEU A 13 -1.99 -7.94 -13.37
N LYS A 14 -1.13 -6.94 -13.46
CA LYS A 14 0.02 -6.95 -14.39
C LYS A 14 1.36 -6.91 -13.69
N GLY A 15 1.58 -5.97 -12.79
CA GLY A 15 2.86 -5.84 -12.10
C GLY A 15 3.20 -4.43 -11.67
N LEU A 16 4.49 -4.18 -11.46
CA LEU A 16 5.04 -2.89 -11.07
C LEU A 16 5.86 -2.32 -12.21
N ARG A 17 5.51 -1.12 -12.67
CA ARG A 17 6.33 -0.38 -13.64
C ARG A 17 7.28 0.53 -12.88
N LEU A 18 8.57 0.46 -13.26
CA LEU A 18 9.65 1.30 -12.76
C LEU A 18 10.20 2.09 -13.94
N GLY A 19 9.78 3.33 -14.09
CA GLY A 19 10.10 4.10 -15.30
C GLY A 19 9.51 3.44 -16.54
N ASP A 20 10.36 2.98 -17.44
CA ASP A 20 9.97 2.29 -18.68
C ASP A 20 10.10 0.76 -18.59
N GLN A 21 10.49 0.23 -17.41
CA GLN A 21 10.66 -1.20 -17.19
C GLN A 21 9.50 -1.76 -16.37
N LEU A 22 9.14 -3.02 -16.63
CA LEU A 22 8.05 -3.70 -15.93
C LEU A 22 8.57 -4.91 -15.17
N LEU A 23 8.24 -4.98 -13.87
CA LEU A 23 8.34 -6.21 -13.09
C LEU A 23 6.97 -6.87 -13.11
N PRO A 24 6.77 -7.92 -13.92
CA PRO A 24 5.45 -8.53 -14.01
C PRO A 24 5.12 -9.39 -12.79
N LEU A 25 3.85 -9.46 -12.41
CA LEU A 25 3.38 -10.53 -11.55
C LEU A 25 3.69 -11.87 -12.25
N SER A 26 3.96 -12.90 -11.47
CA SER A 26 4.48 -14.20 -11.92
C SER A 26 5.95 -14.19 -12.37
N ALA A 27 6.67 -13.07 -12.24
CA ALA A 27 8.11 -13.04 -12.49
C ALA A 27 8.86 -14.02 -11.59
N SER A 28 9.99 -14.53 -12.07
CA SER A 28 10.89 -15.34 -11.26
C SER A 28 11.71 -14.48 -10.31
N LYS A 29 12.32 -15.11 -9.30
CA LYS A 29 13.26 -14.42 -8.40
C LYS A 29 14.43 -13.81 -9.18
N GLU A 30 14.92 -14.51 -10.18
CA GLU A 30 16.02 -14.05 -11.04
C GLU A 30 15.61 -12.79 -11.82
N GLN A 31 14.39 -12.74 -12.34
CA GLN A 31 13.88 -11.56 -13.03
C GLN A 31 13.74 -10.37 -12.09
N ALA A 32 13.23 -10.59 -10.87
CA ALA A 32 13.10 -9.55 -9.88
C ALA A 32 14.48 -8.99 -9.48
N GLU A 33 15.45 -9.87 -9.21
CA GLU A 33 16.81 -9.45 -8.85
C GLU A 33 17.50 -8.74 -10.01
N ALA A 34 17.30 -9.17 -11.24
CA ALA A 34 17.88 -8.51 -12.41
C ALA A 34 17.39 -7.08 -12.56
N LEU A 35 16.14 -6.81 -12.18
CA LEU A 35 15.54 -5.49 -12.30
C LEU A 35 15.80 -4.60 -11.09
N LEU A 36 15.66 -5.15 -9.86
CA LEU A 36 15.72 -4.37 -8.62
C LEU A 36 17.07 -4.48 -7.90
N GLY A 37 17.92 -5.41 -8.31
CA GLY A 37 19.12 -5.77 -7.56
C GLY A 37 18.81 -6.76 -6.44
N PRO A 38 19.82 -7.12 -5.63
CA PRO A 38 19.59 -8.03 -4.51
C PRO A 38 18.70 -7.40 -3.46
N ALA A 39 17.82 -8.20 -2.87
CA ALA A 39 16.97 -7.75 -1.78
C ALA A 39 17.83 -7.36 -0.57
N GLU A 40 17.40 -6.32 0.14
CA GLU A 40 18.09 -5.87 1.36
C GLU A 40 17.85 -6.82 2.52
N GLU A 41 16.68 -7.43 2.58
CA GLU A 41 16.28 -8.34 3.64
C GLU A 41 15.40 -9.45 3.08
N PHE A 42 15.47 -10.63 3.68
CA PHE A 42 14.65 -11.80 3.32
C PHE A 42 13.98 -12.34 4.57
N GLN A 43 12.71 -12.73 4.41
CA GLN A 43 11.98 -13.54 5.40
C GLN A 43 11.27 -14.67 4.63
N GLY A 44 11.95 -15.80 4.47
CA GLY A 44 11.47 -16.88 3.63
C GLY A 44 11.35 -16.44 2.17
N ASP A 45 10.15 -16.52 1.63
CA ASP A 45 9.86 -16.08 0.25
C ASP A 45 9.41 -14.62 0.15
N GLN A 46 9.58 -13.84 1.22
CA GLN A 46 9.34 -12.40 1.24
C GLN A 46 10.65 -11.64 1.10
N TRP A 47 10.72 -10.79 0.10
CA TRP A 47 11.89 -9.95 -0.17
C TRP A 47 11.56 -8.49 0.09
N TYR A 48 12.46 -7.79 0.78
CA TYR A 48 12.28 -6.38 1.15
C TYR A 48 13.33 -5.49 0.50
N TYR A 49 12.88 -4.32 0.06
CA TYR A 49 13.69 -3.28 -0.58
C TYR A 49 13.39 -1.91 0.03
N ALA A 50 14.33 -0.97 -0.12
CA ALA A 50 14.14 0.42 0.27
C ALA A 50 13.74 0.57 1.74
N GLU A 51 14.53 -0.03 2.63
CA GLU A 51 14.27 0.00 4.08
C GLU A 51 12.88 -0.51 4.44
N SER A 52 12.48 -1.60 3.78
CA SER A 52 11.19 -2.28 3.96
C SER A 52 9.97 -1.49 3.45
N GLU A 53 10.18 -0.48 2.60
CA GLU A 53 9.05 0.22 1.98
C GLU A 53 8.44 -0.54 0.81
N LEU A 54 9.16 -1.51 0.23
CA LEU A 54 8.67 -2.37 -0.84
C LEU A 54 8.87 -3.83 -0.44
N ARG A 55 7.82 -4.63 -0.55
CA ARG A 55 7.86 -6.06 -0.30
C ARG A 55 7.39 -6.83 -1.52
N LEU A 56 8.12 -7.89 -1.84
CA LEU A 56 7.75 -8.86 -2.87
C LEU A 56 7.52 -10.20 -2.20
N ASP A 57 6.39 -10.82 -2.45
CA ASP A 57 6.08 -12.16 -1.97
C ASP A 57 6.10 -13.14 -3.14
N PHE A 58 6.87 -14.20 -3.00
CA PHE A 58 6.97 -15.27 -4.00
C PHE A 58 6.20 -16.49 -3.52
N ASP A 59 5.56 -17.19 -4.44
CA ASP A 59 4.86 -18.43 -4.13
C ASP A 59 5.86 -19.60 -3.96
N GLN A 60 5.34 -20.78 -3.67
CA GLN A 60 6.17 -21.97 -3.45
C GLN A 60 6.99 -22.38 -4.68
N SER A 61 6.58 -21.97 -5.88
CA SER A 61 7.31 -22.25 -7.12
C SER A 61 8.32 -21.15 -7.46
N GLY A 62 8.45 -20.13 -6.61
CA GLY A 62 9.38 -19.03 -6.84
C GLY A 62 8.85 -17.96 -7.79
N ARG A 63 7.52 -17.88 -7.96
CA ARG A 63 6.88 -16.88 -8.81
C ARG A 63 6.35 -15.73 -7.98
N LEU A 64 6.51 -14.51 -8.46
CA LEU A 64 6.03 -13.31 -7.77
C LEU A 64 4.49 -13.33 -7.74
N GLU A 65 3.93 -13.42 -6.53
CA GLU A 65 2.48 -13.47 -6.36
C GLU A 65 1.88 -12.20 -5.77
N PHE A 66 2.71 -11.36 -5.12
CA PHE A 66 2.21 -10.15 -4.47
C PHE A 66 3.31 -9.09 -4.38
N ILE A 67 2.92 -7.83 -4.60
CA ILE A 67 3.79 -6.65 -4.51
C ILE A 67 3.10 -5.65 -3.58
N GLU A 68 3.79 -5.20 -2.52
CA GLU A 68 3.21 -4.27 -1.57
C GLU A 68 4.16 -3.13 -1.25
N PHE A 69 3.62 -1.91 -1.23
CA PHE A 69 4.29 -0.73 -0.70
C PHE A 69 3.77 -0.45 0.71
N LEU A 70 4.70 -0.23 1.65
CA LEU A 70 4.42 -0.15 3.08
C LEU A 70 4.83 1.19 3.72
N GLY A 71 5.35 2.13 2.92
CA GLY A 71 5.89 3.38 3.47
C GLY A 71 4.86 4.44 3.81
N GLY A 72 3.67 4.36 3.24
CA GLY A 72 2.61 5.34 3.47
C GLY A 72 2.96 6.75 3.01
N LEU A 73 2.23 7.71 3.54
CA LEU A 73 2.36 9.13 3.17
C LEU A 73 3.75 9.70 3.40
N GLU A 74 4.43 9.26 4.45
CA GLU A 74 5.77 9.76 4.83
C GLU A 74 6.91 8.94 4.22
N GLY A 75 6.62 7.86 3.51
CA GLY A 75 7.63 7.04 2.86
C GLY A 75 8.28 7.74 1.67
N ARG A 76 9.49 7.29 1.34
CA ARG A 76 10.22 7.79 0.17
C ARG A 76 9.65 7.25 -1.14
N LEU A 77 9.06 6.06 -1.10
CA LEU A 77 8.46 5.44 -2.28
C LEU A 77 6.99 5.85 -2.38
N GLN A 78 6.63 6.52 -3.47
CA GLN A 78 5.29 7.05 -3.68
C GLN A 78 4.71 6.48 -4.98
N PRO A 79 4.16 5.26 -4.93
CA PRO A 79 3.62 4.64 -6.13
C PRO A 79 2.31 5.29 -6.57
N THR A 80 2.03 5.20 -7.87
CA THR A 80 0.71 5.54 -8.40
C THR A 80 -0.07 4.26 -8.73
N VAL A 81 -1.38 4.37 -8.73
CA VAL A 81 -2.30 3.34 -9.21
C VAL A 81 -3.43 4.07 -9.94
N TYR A 82 -3.76 3.64 -11.15
CA TYR A 82 -4.76 4.32 -12.00
C TYR A 82 -4.54 5.84 -12.06
N ALA A 83 -3.28 6.24 -12.24
CA ALA A 83 -2.85 7.64 -12.34
C ALA A 83 -2.99 8.47 -11.05
N LEU A 84 -3.37 7.87 -9.92
CA LEU A 84 -3.45 8.55 -8.62
C LEU A 84 -2.25 8.18 -7.75
N PRO A 85 -1.60 9.15 -7.07
CA PRO A 85 -0.61 8.83 -6.05
C PRO A 85 -1.31 8.12 -4.89
N ALA A 86 -0.96 6.85 -4.67
CA ALA A 86 -1.72 5.96 -3.79
C ALA A 86 -1.77 6.46 -2.34
N PHE A 87 -0.67 6.98 -1.81
CA PHE A 87 -0.58 7.41 -0.42
C PHE A 87 -0.95 8.87 -0.20
N GLN A 88 -0.82 9.72 -1.22
CA GLN A 88 -1.12 11.15 -1.13
C GLN A 88 -2.58 11.46 -1.43
N THR A 89 -3.26 10.58 -2.14
CA THR A 89 -4.69 10.70 -2.42
C THR A 89 -5.48 10.39 -1.15
N GLY A 90 -6.51 11.16 -0.87
CA GLY A 90 -7.38 10.90 0.28
C GLY A 90 -7.94 9.48 0.25
N ALA A 91 -8.10 8.87 1.42
CA ALA A 91 -8.50 7.47 1.53
C ALA A 91 -9.80 7.17 0.80
N ASP A 92 -10.82 8.02 0.98
CA ASP A 92 -12.13 7.80 0.36
C ASP A 92 -12.08 7.96 -1.16
N GLU A 93 -11.32 8.94 -1.65
CA GLU A 93 -11.13 9.17 -3.08
C GLU A 93 -10.47 7.97 -3.75
N LEU A 94 -9.44 7.40 -3.11
CA LEU A 94 -8.77 6.22 -3.65
C LEU A 94 -9.72 5.02 -3.68
N ILE A 95 -10.54 4.82 -2.65
CA ILE A 95 -11.52 3.75 -2.60
C ILE A 95 -12.54 3.90 -3.75
N GLU A 96 -13.00 5.11 -4.03
CA GLU A 96 -13.92 5.35 -5.15
C GLU A 96 -13.29 4.94 -6.49
N GLU A 97 -12.03 5.32 -6.71
CA GLU A 97 -11.32 4.96 -7.93
C GLU A 97 -11.13 3.45 -8.07
N LEU A 98 -10.69 2.79 -6.99
CA LEU A 98 -10.49 1.34 -6.99
C LEU A 98 -11.82 0.59 -7.17
N THR A 99 -12.91 1.06 -6.54
CA THR A 99 -14.24 0.49 -6.69
C THR A 99 -14.70 0.55 -8.14
N ARG A 100 -14.50 1.67 -8.80
CA ARG A 100 -14.87 1.85 -10.20
C ARG A 100 -14.15 0.88 -11.12
N HIS A 101 -12.84 0.72 -10.94
CA HIS A 101 -12.05 -0.21 -11.75
C HIS A 101 -12.30 -1.66 -11.40
N ASN A 102 -12.63 -1.95 -10.15
CA ASN A 102 -12.91 -3.30 -9.69
C ASN A 102 -14.20 -3.86 -10.29
N ASP A 103 -15.24 -3.04 -10.32
CA ASP A 103 -16.57 -3.40 -10.84
C ASP A 103 -16.99 -4.80 -10.39
N GLY A 104 -16.91 -5.04 -9.07
CA GLY A 104 -17.21 -6.35 -8.51
C GLY A 104 -17.06 -6.40 -7.00
N PRO A 105 -16.91 -7.60 -6.43
CA PRO A 105 -16.92 -7.78 -4.99
C PRO A 105 -15.72 -7.12 -4.31
N VAL A 106 -15.99 -6.55 -3.13
CA VAL A 106 -15.00 -5.92 -2.26
C VAL A 106 -15.12 -6.57 -0.89
N ASP A 107 -13.99 -7.01 -0.34
CA ASP A 107 -13.92 -7.45 1.04
C ASP A 107 -13.68 -6.24 1.94
N ASP A 108 -14.70 -5.82 2.67
CA ASP A 108 -14.69 -4.70 3.62
C ASP A 108 -14.89 -5.19 5.06
N SER A 109 -14.62 -6.46 5.34
CA SER A 109 -14.87 -7.09 6.64
C SER A 109 -14.08 -6.47 7.79
N GLU A 110 -12.98 -5.76 7.49
CA GLU A 110 -12.16 -5.06 8.47
C GLU A 110 -12.69 -3.66 8.81
N GLN A 111 -13.92 -3.34 8.39
CA GLN A 111 -14.67 -2.16 8.83
C GLN A 111 -13.94 -0.82 8.65
N GLY A 112 -13.27 -0.66 7.53
CA GLY A 112 -12.59 0.60 7.16
C GLY A 112 -11.08 0.59 7.36
N TYR A 113 -10.53 -0.37 8.10
CA TYR A 113 -9.07 -0.50 8.26
C TYR A 113 -8.41 -1.06 7.01
N SER A 114 -9.05 -2.01 6.35
CA SER A 114 -8.56 -2.56 5.09
C SER A 114 -9.69 -2.85 4.12
N TYR A 115 -9.36 -2.84 2.82
CA TYR A 115 -10.24 -3.27 1.75
C TYR A 115 -9.47 -4.13 0.79
N ALA A 116 -10.10 -5.19 0.29
CA ALA A 116 -9.56 -5.98 -0.80
C ALA A 116 -10.55 -5.96 -1.98
N PHE A 117 -10.06 -5.52 -3.14
CA PHE A 117 -10.83 -5.41 -4.38
C PHE A 117 -10.56 -6.67 -5.20
N LEU A 118 -11.52 -7.59 -5.21
CA LEU A 118 -11.25 -8.97 -5.62
C LEU A 118 -11.03 -9.13 -7.12
N ASN A 119 -11.72 -8.37 -7.96
CA ASN A 119 -11.56 -8.47 -9.41
C ASN A 119 -10.23 -7.92 -9.92
N ILE A 120 -9.72 -6.85 -9.28
CA ILE A 120 -8.43 -6.25 -9.67
C ILE A 120 -7.29 -6.70 -8.76
N SER A 121 -7.58 -7.51 -7.74
CA SER A 121 -6.60 -8.04 -6.79
C SER A 121 -5.72 -6.95 -6.17
N VAL A 122 -6.36 -5.93 -5.63
CA VAL A 122 -5.71 -4.79 -4.94
C VAL A 122 -6.19 -4.76 -3.50
N GLY A 123 -5.24 -4.57 -2.57
CA GLY A 123 -5.54 -4.37 -1.15
C GLY A 123 -4.94 -3.09 -0.61
N VAL A 124 -5.64 -2.45 0.31
CA VAL A 124 -5.18 -1.27 1.03
C VAL A 124 -5.39 -1.47 2.52
N TYR A 125 -4.53 -0.83 3.32
CA TYR A 125 -4.59 -0.94 4.78
C TYR A 125 -4.19 0.38 5.44
N ARG A 126 -4.83 0.68 6.56
CA ARG A 126 -4.44 1.76 7.48
C ARG A 126 -4.68 1.27 8.91
N SER A 127 -3.86 1.75 9.84
CA SER A 127 -3.93 1.33 11.25
C SER A 127 -4.83 2.20 12.11
N ILE A 128 -5.29 3.34 11.58
CA ILE A 128 -6.10 4.30 12.32
C ILE A 128 -7.20 4.86 11.41
N LEU A 129 -8.41 4.97 11.95
CA LEU A 129 -9.57 5.54 11.27
C LEU A 129 -9.84 6.96 11.76
N PRO A 130 -10.55 7.80 10.97
CA PRO A 130 -10.99 9.12 11.43
C PRO A 130 -11.78 9.06 12.74
N GLN A 131 -12.58 8.02 12.95
CA GLN A 131 -13.32 7.81 14.19
C GLN A 131 -12.36 7.59 15.39
N ASP A 132 -11.29 6.84 15.19
CA ASP A 132 -10.29 6.60 16.25
C ASP A 132 -9.64 7.92 16.69
N VAL A 133 -9.36 8.81 15.74
CA VAL A 133 -8.83 10.15 16.04
C VAL A 133 -9.81 10.99 16.84
N GLN A 134 -11.10 10.93 16.49
CA GLN A 134 -12.14 11.65 17.24
C GLN A 134 -12.26 11.14 18.67
N GLU A 135 -12.18 9.84 18.88
CA GLU A 135 -12.19 9.21 20.20
C GLU A 135 -10.96 9.62 21.01
N LEU A 136 -9.78 9.65 20.38
CA LEU A 136 -8.56 10.13 21.02
C LEU A 136 -8.67 11.60 21.45
N ILE A 137 -9.19 12.45 20.59
CA ILE A 137 -9.41 13.88 20.89
C ILE A 137 -10.34 14.02 22.09
N ALA A 138 -11.46 13.30 22.10
CA ALA A 138 -12.41 13.35 23.21
C ALA A 138 -11.78 12.92 24.53
N GLU A 139 -10.99 11.85 24.52
CA GLU A 139 -10.27 11.36 25.69
C GLU A 139 -9.24 12.38 26.19
N MET A 140 -8.47 12.99 25.30
CA MET A 140 -7.50 14.03 25.64
C MET A 140 -8.18 15.25 26.27
N GLU A 141 -9.30 15.69 25.71
CA GLU A 141 -10.07 16.82 26.24
C GLU A 141 -10.62 16.54 27.64
N GLU A 142 -11.12 15.32 27.88
CA GLU A 142 -11.54 14.89 29.23
C GLU A 142 -10.42 14.99 30.24
N ASN A 143 -9.19 14.72 29.84
CA ASN A 143 -8.01 14.76 30.70
C ASN A 143 -7.32 16.13 30.71
N GLY A 144 -7.93 17.14 30.10
CA GLY A 144 -7.39 18.49 30.08
C GLY A 144 -6.16 18.68 29.19
N ILE A 145 -5.94 17.75 28.24
CA ILE A 145 -4.81 17.82 27.33
C ILE A 145 -5.20 18.62 26.08
N PRO A 146 -4.45 19.67 25.72
CA PRO A 146 -4.77 20.44 24.52
C PRO A 146 -4.69 19.60 23.25
N THR A 147 -5.72 19.67 22.42
CA THR A 147 -5.79 18.95 21.14
C THR A 147 -5.62 19.87 19.95
N ARG A 148 -6.05 21.11 20.06
CA ARG A 148 -5.95 22.11 18.99
C ARG A 148 -4.50 22.50 18.76
N GLY A 149 -4.03 22.33 17.53
CA GLY A 149 -2.62 22.60 17.18
C GLY A 149 -1.64 21.58 17.73
N ASN A 150 -2.11 20.47 18.29
CA ASN A 150 -1.26 19.41 18.79
C ASN A 150 -0.67 18.61 17.61
N PRO A 151 0.68 18.56 17.44
CA PRO A 151 1.30 17.88 16.29
C PRO A 151 0.98 16.39 16.21
N ASP A 152 0.83 15.71 17.34
CA ASP A 152 0.52 14.29 17.36
C ASP A 152 -0.91 14.03 16.85
N VAL A 153 -1.85 14.87 17.24
CA VAL A 153 -3.24 14.78 16.77
C VAL A 153 -3.30 15.03 15.26
N GLU A 154 -2.58 16.05 14.77
CA GLU A 154 -2.55 16.36 13.34
C GLU A 154 -1.90 15.25 12.52
N ARG A 155 -0.85 14.63 13.05
CA ARG A 155 -0.21 13.49 12.41
C ARG A 155 -1.18 12.30 12.31
N ASP A 156 -1.87 11.97 13.40
CA ASP A 156 -2.80 10.86 13.43
C ASP A 156 -4.01 11.11 12.51
N ARG A 157 -4.45 12.36 12.43
CA ARG A 157 -5.52 12.75 11.50
C ARG A 157 -5.11 12.52 10.05
N ARG A 158 -3.90 12.94 9.67
CA ARG A 158 -3.39 12.71 8.31
C ARG A 158 -3.27 11.22 8.01
N ARG A 159 -2.77 10.43 8.97
CA ARG A 159 -2.67 8.97 8.82
C ARG A 159 -4.03 8.32 8.63
N ALA A 160 -5.04 8.80 9.36
CA ALA A 160 -6.39 8.27 9.26
C ALA A 160 -7.06 8.59 7.92
N GLU A 161 -6.67 9.68 7.27
CA GLU A 161 -7.24 10.14 6.01
C GLU A 161 -6.51 9.61 4.77
N HIS A 162 -5.48 8.78 4.95
CA HIS A 162 -4.65 8.24 3.87
C HIS A 162 -4.36 6.76 4.13
N TRP A 163 -4.09 6.02 3.05
CA TRP A 163 -3.71 4.62 3.17
C TRP A 163 -2.23 4.48 3.52
N GLU A 164 -1.90 3.53 4.40
CA GLU A 164 -0.52 3.27 4.84
C GLU A 164 0.16 2.22 3.95
N THR A 165 -0.60 1.27 3.43
CA THR A 165 -0.08 0.27 2.51
C THR A 165 -1.00 0.11 1.31
N ILE A 166 -0.40 -0.32 0.20
CA ILE A 166 -1.14 -0.73 -0.99
C ILE A 166 -0.40 -1.91 -1.64
N GLY A 167 -1.16 -2.95 -1.99
CA GLY A 167 -0.60 -4.13 -2.62
C GLY A 167 -1.43 -4.59 -3.80
N ILE A 168 -0.76 -5.25 -4.75
CA ILE A 168 -1.39 -5.92 -5.87
C ILE A 168 -0.95 -7.37 -5.91
N GLY A 169 -1.87 -8.26 -6.23
CA GLY A 169 -1.60 -9.69 -6.29
C GLY A 169 -2.00 -10.33 -7.60
N LEU A 170 -1.63 -11.60 -7.76
CA LEU A 170 -2.13 -12.43 -8.85
C LEU A 170 -3.65 -12.53 -8.77
N PRO A 171 -4.36 -12.78 -9.89
CA PRO A 171 -5.79 -13.04 -9.84
C PRO A 171 -6.11 -14.13 -8.81
N GLY A 172 -7.04 -13.83 -7.90
CA GLY A 172 -7.41 -14.76 -6.84
C GLY A 172 -6.51 -14.76 -5.61
N TYR A 173 -5.54 -13.85 -5.54
CA TYR A 173 -4.68 -13.71 -4.35
C TYR A 173 -5.51 -13.41 -3.08
N TYR A 174 -6.48 -12.52 -3.19
CA TYR A 174 -7.45 -12.26 -2.13
C TYR A 174 -8.61 -13.25 -2.27
N PRO A 175 -8.93 -14.04 -1.21
CA PRO A 175 -9.99 -15.04 -1.26
C PRO A 175 -11.41 -14.44 -1.28
#